data_286d3ba5c30413de7dd5e493ca06d066
#
_entry.id   286d3ba5c30413de7dd5e493ca06d066
#
_cell.length_a   1.000
_cell.length_b   1.000
_cell.length_c   1.000
_cell.angle_alpha   90.00
_cell.angle_beta   90.00
_cell.angle_gamma   90.00
#
_symmetry.space_group_name_H-M   'P 1'
#
loop_
_entity.id
_entity.type
_entity.pdbx_description
1 polymer ?
#
loop_
_entity_poly.entity_id
_entity_poly.type
_entity_poly.pdbx_seq_one_letter_code
_entity_poly.pdbx_strand_id
1 'polypeptide(L)'
;MSDKNTVVMHERDLAKTSAKQKVGKVAVMVGTYLFLIIVAVCVLFPFYWMINSSLKTLSEYREPVPTFWPKQVMFGNYAEAFTTANLGRLFLNTAYVGIVSTILSLVITVLSAFAFARLEFKGKNLMFSAMLATMMIPGELFTITNYITVTDFGWRNTYTVLIVPF
;
A
#
# COMPACT_ATOMS: atom_id res chain seq x y z
N MET A 1 15.92 57.74 -34.61
CA MET A 1 14.76 56.95 -35.13
C MET A 1 14.99 55.43 -35.00
N SER A 2 16.21 55.00 -34.61
CA SER A 2 16.59 53.56 -34.48
C SER A 2 16.19 52.89 -33.17
N ASP A 3 15.92 53.63 -32.11
CA ASP A 3 15.75 53.09 -30.74
C ASP A 3 14.34 52.46 -30.49
N LYS A 4 13.29 52.99 -31.10
CA LYS A 4 11.93 52.46 -30.92
C LYS A 4 11.72 51.07 -31.53
N ASN A 5 12.41 50.72 -32.61
CA ASN A 5 12.25 49.42 -33.26
C ASN A 5 12.94 48.31 -32.48
N THR A 6 14.05 48.58 -31.82
CA THR A 6 14.77 47.64 -30.96
C THR A 6 13.98 47.32 -29.69
N VAL A 7 13.32 48.28 -29.08
CA VAL A 7 12.46 48.08 -27.90
C VAL A 7 11.24 47.23 -28.26
N VAL A 8 10.58 47.50 -29.38
CA VAL A 8 9.39 46.73 -29.83
C VAL A 8 9.76 45.26 -30.19
N MET A 9 10.95 45.02 -30.76
CA MET A 9 11.41 43.66 -31.02
C MET A 9 11.70 42.92 -29.72
N HIS A 10 12.34 43.55 -28.75
CA HIS A 10 12.65 42.94 -27.46
C HIS A 10 11.39 42.58 -26.68
N GLU A 11 10.37 43.42 -26.64
CA GLU A 11 9.07 43.11 -26.02
C GLU A 11 8.32 41.97 -26.71
N ARG A 12 8.38 41.88 -28.03
CA ARG A 12 7.79 40.76 -28.79
C ARG A 12 8.49 39.40 -28.50
N ASP A 13 9.81 39.40 -28.34
CA ASP A 13 10.57 38.22 -28.04
C ASP A 13 10.33 37.77 -26.60
N LEU A 14 10.22 38.68 -25.65
CA LEU A 14 9.84 38.38 -24.26
C LEU A 14 8.41 37.82 -24.17
N ALA A 15 7.47 38.38 -24.92
CA ALA A 15 6.10 37.89 -24.95
C ALA A 15 6.00 36.49 -25.57
N LYS A 16 6.73 36.21 -26.66
CA LYS A 16 6.82 34.87 -27.27
C LYS A 16 7.45 33.84 -26.36
N THR A 17 8.51 34.20 -25.63
CA THR A 17 9.18 33.31 -24.67
C THR A 17 8.26 33.01 -23.49
N SER A 18 7.53 34.00 -22.98
CA SER A 18 6.54 33.79 -21.90
C SER A 18 5.37 32.92 -22.36
N ALA A 19 4.87 33.07 -23.58
CA ALA A 19 3.81 32.24 -24.15
C ALA A 19 4.27 30.81 -24.34
N LYS A 20 5.48 30.58 -24.85
CA LYS A 20 6.08 29.26 -25.02
C LYS A 20 6.31 28.53 -23.70
N GLN A 21 6.72 29.26 -22.66
CA GLN A 21 6.85 28.71 -21.30
C GLN A 21 5.50 28.36 -20.70
N LYS A 22 4.45 29.15 -20.90
CA LYS A 22 3.09 28.81 -20.45
C LYS A 22 2.55 27.56 -21.13
N VAL A 23 2.72 27.45 -22.45
CA VAL A 23 2.29 26.25 -23.21
C VAL A 23 3.08 25.01 -22.73
N GLY A 24 4.39 25.12 -22.51
CA GLY A 24 5.20 24.04 -21.96
C GLY A 24 4.71 23.58 -20.58
N LYS A 25 4.41 24.50 -19.67
CA LYS A 25 3.85 24.18 -18.35
C LYS A 25 2.49 23.47 -18.44
N VAL A 26 1.60 23.94 -19.32
CA VAL A 26 0.30 23.30 -19.52
C VAL A 26 0.47 21.89 -20.10
N ALA A 27 1.34 21.70 -21.09
CA ALA A 27 1.60 20.39 -21.68
C ALA A 27 2.16 19.39 -20.64
N VAL A 28 3.11 19.81 -19.80
CA VAL A 28 3.64 19.01 -18.69
C VAL A 28 2.53 18.67 -17.69
N MET A 29 1.71 19.65 -17.32
CA MET A 29 0.59 19.43 -16.41
C MET A 29 -0.40 18.40 -16.97
N VAL A 30 -0.82 18.56 -18.22
CA VAL A 30 -1.73 17.61 -18.90
C VAL A 30 -1.10 16.22 -18.95
N GLY A 31 0.18 16.10 -19.32
CA GLY A 31 0.89 14.84 -19.33
C GLY A 31 0.94 14.18 -17.94
N THR A 32 1.21 14.97 -16.90
CA THR A 32 1.22 14.47 -15.51
C THR A 32 -0.16 13.95 -15.09
N TYR A 33 -1.22 14.73 -15.35
CA TYR A 33 -2.57 14.28 -14.99
C TYR A 33 -3.01 13.07 -15.79
N LEU A 34 -2.68 12.99 -17.08
CA LEU A 34 -2.98 11.82 -17.89
C LEU A 34 -2.28 10.56 -17.34
N PHE A 35 -1.00 10.68 -17.01
CA PHE A 35 -0.25 9.59 -16.37
C PHE A 35 -0.88 9.17 -15.03
N LEU A 36 -1.23 10.13 -14.17
CA LEU A 36 -1.87 9.84 -12.89
C LEU A 36 -3.23 9.14 -13.07
N ILE A 37 -4.03 9.55 -14.05
CA ILE A 37 -5.31 8.90 -14.36
C ILE A 37 -5.10 7.45 -14.81
N ILE A 38 -4.13 7.20 -15.69
CA ILE A 38 -3.82 5.84 -16.14
C ILE A 38 -3.40 4.98 -14.96
N VAL A 39 -2.50 5.46 -14.12
CA VAL A 39 -2.06 4.74 -12.91
C VAL A 39 -3.23 4.49 -11.96
N ALA A 40 -4.08 5.50 -11.73
CA ALA A 40 -5.26 5.36 -10.88
C ALA A 40 -6.22 4.30 -11.42
N VAL A 41 -6.49 4.28 -12.73
CA VAL A 41 -7.33 3.25 -13.37
C VAL A 41 -6.72 1.86 -13.19
N CYS A 42 -5.40 1.71 -13.44
CA CYS A 42 -4.71 0.43 -13.25
C CYS A 42 -4.78 -0.07 -11.80
N VAL A 43 -4.66 0.83 -10.82
CA VAL A 43 -4.73 0.48 -9.39
C VAL A 43 -6.17 0.17 -8.96
N LEU A 44 -7.15 0.91 -9.46
CA LEU A 44 -8.56 0.72 -9.08
C LEU A 44 -9.23 -0.47 -9.81
N PHE A 45 -8.73 -0.86 -10.98
CA PHE A 45 -9.31 -1.91 -11.78
C PHE A 45 -9.47 -3.26 -11.05
N PRO A 46 -8.47 -3.78 -10.31
CA PRO A 46 -8.63 -5.02 -9.55
C PRO A 46 -9.74 -4.94 -8.51
N PHE A 47 -9.89 -3.82 -7.82
CA PHE A 47 -10.96 -3.62 -6.83
C PHE A 47 -12.33 -3.57 -7.50
N TYR A 48 -12.45 -2.83 -8.60
CA TYR A 48 -13.67 -2.83 -9.41
C TYR A 48 -14.01 -4.26 -9.85
N TRP A 49 -13.03 -5.00 -10.38
CA TRP A 49 -13.24 -6.38 -10.86
C TRP A 49 -13.69 -7.31 -9.74
N MET A 50 -13.09 -7.20 -8.56
CA MET A 50 -13.46 -7.98 -7.39
C MET A 50 -14.93 -7.73 -6.97
N ILE A 51 -15.34 -6.45 -6.88
CA ILE A 51 -16.72 -6.08 -6.55
C ILE A 51 -17.68 -6.54 -7.64
N ASN A 52 -17.35 -6.29 -8.90
CA ASN A 52 -18.17 -6.71 -10.03
C ASN A 52 -18.36 -8.24 -10.06
N SER A 53 -17.29 -9.00 -9.86
CA SER A 53 -17.34 -10.46 -9.84
C SER A 53 -18.12 -11.02 -8.67
N SER A 54 -18.06 -10.40 -7.48
CA SER A 54 -18.82 -10.83 -6.29
C SER A 54 -20.34 -10.69 -6.45
N LEU A 55 -20.78 -9.84 -7.35
CA LEU A 55 -22.20 -9.59 -7.62
C LEU A 55 -22.78 -10.46 -8.74
N LYS A 56 -21.96 -11.29 -9.41
CA LYS A 56 -22.40 -12.16 -10.51
C LYS A 56 -22.99 -13.47 -10.01
N THR A 57 -23.82 -14.08 -10.86
CA THR A 57 -24.21 -15.49 -10.66
C THR A 57 -23.03 -16.41 -10.92
N LEU A 58 -23.03 -17.61 -10.33
CA LEU A 58 -21.97 -18.59 -10.54
C LEU A 58 -21.83 -19.01 -11.99
N SER A 59 -22.96 -19.08 -12.74
CA SER A 59 -22.96 -19.38 -14.17
C SER A 59 -22.27 -18.29 -14.98
N GLU A 60 -22.59 -17.02 -14.73
CA GLU A 60 -21.97 -15.88 -15.40
C GLU A 60 -20.47 -15.76 -15.07
N TYR A 61 -20.10 -16.00 -13.81
CA TYR A 61 -18.70 -15.98 -13.39
C TYR A 61 -17.83 -17.02 -14.14
N ARG A 62 -18.42 -18.16 -14.51
CA ARG A 62 -17.76 -19.25 -15.22
C ARG A 62 -17.77 -19.09 -16.77
N GLU A 63 -18.41 -18.05 -17.29
CA GLU A 63 -18.40 -17.81 -18.74
C GLU A 63 -16.96 -17.58 -19.25
N PRO A 64 -16.59 -18.16 -20.42
CA PRO A 64 -15.25 -17.99 -21.00
C PRO A 64 -14.91 -16.54 -21.33
N VAL A 65 -15.92 -15.72 -21.64
CA VAL A 65 -15.76 -14.30 -21.92
C VAL A 65 -16.32 -13.52 -20.74
N PRO A 66 -15.45 -12.85 -19.95
CA PRO A 66 -15.90 -12.14 -18.76
C PRO A 66 -16.72 -10.90 -19.15
N THR A 67 -17.82 -10.69 -18.43
CA THR A 67 -18.65 -9.49 -18.56
C THR A 67 -18.13 -8.36 -17.66
N PHE A 68 -18.15 -7.12 -18.15
CA PHE A 68 -17.75 -5.94 -17.36
C PHE A 68 -18.83 -5.48 -16.34
N TRP A 69 -20.07 -5.93 -16.53
CA TRP A 69 -21.20 -5.64 -15.63
C TRP A 69 -21.97 -6.93 -15.37
N PRO A 70 -22.47 -7.15 -14.14
CA PRO A 70 -23.26 -8.33 -13.84
C PRO A 70 -24.58 -8.28 -14.64
N LYS A 71 -24.91 -9.37 -15.33
CA LYS A 71 -26.21 -9.53 -16.03
C LYS A 71 -27.37 -9.55 -15.02
N GLN A 72 -27.11 -10.13 -13.85
CA GLN A 72 -28.03 -10.15 -12.72
C GLN A 72 -27.24 -9.87 -11.42
N VAL A 73 -27.65 -8.85 -10.69
CA VAL A 73 -26.97 -8.46 -9.43
C VAL A 73 -27.42 -9.37 -8.29
N MET A 74 -26.46 -10.10 -7.71
CA MET A 74 -26.70 -11.11 -6.67
C MET A 74 -26.13 -10.64 -5.32
N PHE A 75 -26.87 -9.80 -4.60
CA PHE A 75 -26.48 -9.41 -3.23
C PHE A 75 -26.50 -10.58 -2.24
N GLY A 76 -27.29 -11.65 -2.54
CA GLY A 76 -27.35 -12.86 -1.73
C GLY A 76 -26.01 -13.59 -1.58
N ASN A 77 -25.08 -13.42 -2.53
CA ASN A 77 -23.74 -14.00 -2.45
C ASN A 77 -22.99 -13.57 -1.18
N TYR A 78 -23.20 -12.34 -0.71
CA TYR A 78 -22.59 -11.86 0.54
C TYR A 78 -23.19 -12.56 1.77
N ALA A 79 -24.51 -12.71 1.82
CA ALA A 79 -25.18 -13.41 2.92
C ALA A 79 -24.73 -14.88 2.97
N GLU A 80 -24.65 -15.54 1.81
CA GLU A 80 -24.18 -16.92 1.70
C GLU A 80 -22.70 -17.04 2.12
N ALA A 81 -21.84 -16.12 1.70
CA ALA A 81 -20.43 -16.09 2.10
C ALA A 81 -20.26 -15.92 3.62
N PHE A 82 -21.08 -15.05 4.26
CA PHE A 82 -21.04 -14.86 5.71
C PHE A 82 -21.45 -16.12 6.47
N THR A 83 -22.45 -16.83 6.00
CA THR A 83 -22.96 -18.06 6.67
C THR A 83 -22.13 -19.27 6.38
N THR A 84 -21.80 -19.54 5.10
CA THR A 84 -21.12 -20.76 4.67
C THR A 84 -19.63 -20.73 5.00
N ALA A 85 -18.94 -19.61 4.80
CA ALA A 85 -17.51 -19.48 5.04
C ALA A 85 -17.16 -18.99 6.45
N ASN A 86 -18.14 -18.79 7.34
CA ASN A 86 -17.91 -18.23 8.69
C ASN A 86 -17.09 -16.93 8.67
N LEU A 87 -17.32 -16.07 7.66
CA LEU A 87 -16.54 -14.84 7.46
C LEU A 87 -16.51 -13.95 8.70
N GLY A 88 -17.60 -13.87 9.46
CA GLY A 88 -17.65 -13.12 10.71
C GLY A 88 -16.54 -13.55 11.69
N ARG A 89 -16.33 -14.87 11.86
CA ARG A 89 -15.27 -15.40 12.72
C ARG A 89 -13.88 -15.09 12.14
N LEU A 90 -13.70 -15.19 10.83
CA LEU A 90 -12.42 -14.88 10.18
C LEU A 90 -12.07 -13.39 10.34
N PHE A 91 -13.03 -12.49 10.17
CA PHE A 91 -12.83 -11.07 10.42
C PHE A 91 -12.47 -10.77 11.87
N LEU A 92 -13.16 -11.38 12.83
CA LEU A 92 -12.84 -11.21 14.26
C LEU A 92 -11.44 -11.73 14.58
N ASN A 93 -11.05 -12.89 14.06
CA ASN A 93 -9.71 -13.42 14.24
C ASN A 93 -8.63 -12.48 13.67
N THR A 94 -8.84 -11.98 12.45
CA THR A 94 -7.92 -11.04 11.81
C THR A 94 -7.85 -9.72 12.59
N ALA A 95 -8.99 -9.18 13.02
CA ALA A 95 -9.03 -7.97 13.84
C ALA A 95 -8.32 -8.17 15.18
N TYR A 96 -8.55 -9.30 15.85
CA TYR A 96 -7.87 -9.63 17.12
C TYR A 96 -6.35 -9.68 16.95
N VAL A 97 -5.86 -10.47 15.98
CA VAL A 97 -4.42 -10.57 15.70
C VAL A 97 -3.85 -9.20 15.33
N GLY A 98 -4.49 -8.48 14.40
CA GLY A 98 -4.02 -7.18 13.95
C GLY A 98 -3.97 -6.12 15.05
N ILE A 99 -4.99 -6.04 15.88
CA ILE A 99 -5.03 -5.07 16.99
C ILE A 99 -3.98 -5.42 18.05
N VAL A 100 -3.91 -6.68 18.48
CA VAL A 100 -2.98 -7.09 19.54
C VAL A 100 -1.53 -6.94 19.09
N SER A 101 -1.17 -7.42 17.89
CA SER A 101 0.20 -7.29 17.36
C SER A 101 0.59 -5.82 17.15
N THR A 102 -0.34 -4.99 16.66
CA THR A 102 -0.08 -3.55 16.47
C THR A 102 0.17 -2.85 17.81
N ILE A 103 -0.64 -3.10 18.85
CA ILE A 103 -0.45 -2.50 20.16
C ILE A 103 0.90 -2.94 20.76
N LEU A 104 1.23 -4.23 20.71
CA LEU A 104 2.50 -4.73 21.25
C LEU A 104 3.69 -4.13 20.51
N SER A 105 3.64 -4.12 19.18
CA SER A 105 4.68 -3.53 18.33
C SER A 105 4.85 -2.03 18.62
N LEU A 106 3.73 -1.30 18.76
CA LEU A 106 3.76 0.13 19.06
C LEU A 106 4.41 0.40 20.43
N VAL A 107 4.04 -0.35 21.47
CA VAL A 107 4.61 -0.21 22.81
C VAL A 107 6.12 -0.45 22.78
N ILE A 108 6.56 -1.57 22.18
CA ILE A 108 7.99 -1.90 22.07
C ILE A 108 8.74 -0.83 21.28
N THR A 109 8.19 -0.39 20.15
CA THR A 109 8.81 0.63 19.30
C THR A 109 8.95 1.96 20.01
N VAL A 110 7.90 2.43 20.70
CA VAL A 110 7.93 3.70 21.44
C VAL A 110 8.93 3.64 22.59
N LEU A 111 8.94 2.56 23.36
CA LEU A 111 9.90 2.38 24.46
C LEU A 111 11.33 2.31 23.95
N SER A 112 11.58 1.57 22.87
CA SER A 112 12.89 1.48 22.24
C SER A 112 13.35 2.84 21.70
N ALA A 113 12.47 3.52 20.96
CA ALA A 113 12.76 4.86 20.43
C ALA A 113 13.07 5.86 21.55
N PHE A 114 12.30 5.84 22.65
CA PHE A 114 12.56 6.68 23.81
C PHE A 114 13.92 6.36 24.43
N ALA A 115 14.24 5.08 24.64
CA ALA A 115 15.52 4.66 25.21
C ALA A 115 16.70 5.14 24.36
N PHE A 116 16.65 4.92 23.05
CA PHE A 116 17.71 5.36 22.14
C PHE A 116 17.75 6.88 21.91
N ALA A 117 16.63 7.59 22.02
CA ALA A 117 16.62 9.05 21.82
C ALA A 117 17.02 9.83 23.09
N ARG A 118 16.58 9.38 24.26
CA ARG A 118 16.62 10.17 25.50
C ARG A 118 17.57 9.65 26.57
N LEU A 119 17.84 8.35 26.61
CA LEU A 119 18.70 7.77 27.63
C LEU A 119 20.15 7.71 27.17
N GLU A 120 21.06 7.96 28.11
CA GLU A 120 22.50 7.78 27.92
C GLU A 120 22.94 6.51 28.67
N PHE A 121 23.42 5.51 27.93
CA PHE A 121 23.90 4.25 28.49
C PHE A 121 25.09 3.70 27.70
N LYS A 122 25.92 2.88 28.38
CA LYS A 122 27.11 2.29 27.81
C LYS A 122 26.72 1.32 26.67
N GLY A 123 27.36 1.46 25.50
CA GLY A 123 27.08 0.60 24.34
C GLY A 123 25.90 1.03 23.48
N LYS A 124 25.23 2.18 23.74
CA LYS A 124 24.11 2.71 22.97
C LYS A 124 24.33 2.67 21.45
N ASN A 125 25.45 3.22 20.98
CA ASN A 125 25.76 3.29 19.57
C ASN A 125 26.02 1.90 18.96
N LEU A 126 26.66 0.99 19.70
CA LEU A 126 26.88 -0.39 19.26
C LEU A 126 25.54 -1.13 19.11
N MET A 127 24.66 -1.04 20.10
CA MET A 127 23.35 -1.66 20.06
C MET A 127 22.49 -1.09 18.91
N PHE A 128 22.52 0.23 18.73
CA PHE A 128 21.79 0.87 17.62
C PHE A 128 22.32 0.42 16.26
N SER A 129 23.66 0.36 16.10
CA SER A 129 24.28 -0.15 14.87
C SER A 129 23.94 -1.63 14.63
N ALA A 130 23.91 -2.45 15.66
CA ALA A 130 23.50 -3.85 15.56
C ALA A 130 22.04 -3.98 15.11
N MET A 131 21.12 -3.16 15.65
CA MET A 131 19.74 -3.11 15.18
C MET A 131 19.65 -2.75 13.69
N LEU A 132 20.39 -1.72 13.25
CA LEU A 132 20.42 -1.36 11.83
C LEU A 132 20.99 -2.50 10.97
N ALA A 133 22.01 -3.19 11.46
CA ALA A 133 22.57 -4.34 10.73
C ALA A 133 21.59 -5.50 10.58
N THR A 134 20.73 -5.76 11.59
CA THR A 134 19.69 -6.80 11.47
C THR A 134 18.65 -6.45 10.40
N MET A 135 18.35 -5.17 10.17
CA MET A 135 17.43 -4.73 9.12
C MET A 135 17.96 -4.98 7.69
N MET A 136 19.26 -5.19 7.53
CA MET A 136 19.87 -5.52 6.23
C MET A 136 19.69 -6.99 5.85
N ILE A 137 19.28 -7.83 6.79
CA ILE A 137 19.04 -9.26 6.54
C ILE A 137 17.60 -9.43 6.07
N PRO A 138 17.36 -9.92 4.83
CA PRO A 138 16.00 -10.16 4.36
C PRO A 138 15.26 -11.15 5.26
N GLY A 139 14.06 -10.78 5.69
CA GLY A 139 13.24 -11.60 6.61
C GLY A 139 12.90 -12.99 6.04
N GLU A 140 12.84 -13.10 4.72
CA GLU A 140 12.54 -14.34 3.98
C GLU A 140 13.54 -15.46 4.30
N LEU A 141 14.78 -15.13 4.64
CA LEU A 141 15.82 -16.09 5.02
C LEU A 141 15.47 -16.85 6.30
N PHE A 142 14.67 -16.26 7.16
CA PHE A 142 14.27 -16.86 8.43
C PHE A 142 13.00 -17.69 8.34
N THR A 143 12.32 -17.77 7.20
CA THR A 143 11.02 -18.41 7.07
C THR A 143 11.04 -19.87 7.53
N ILE A 144 12.02 -20.66 7.06
CA ILE A 144 12.13 -22.09 7.43
C ILE A 144 12.54 -22.23 8.90
N THR A 145 13.52 -21.46 9.34
CA THR A 145 14.01 -21.50 10.72
C THR A 145 12.91 -21.09 11.70
N ASN A 146 12.16 -20.03 11.40
CA ASN A 146 11.03 -19.58 12.20
C ASN A 146 9.94 -20.66 12.27
N TYR A 147 9.64 -21.32 11.16
CA TYR A 147 8.66 -22.43 11.16
C TYR A 147 9.08 -23.59 12.08
N ILE A 148 10.35 -23.97 12.05
CA ILE A 148 10.90 -25.00 12.95
C ILE A 148 10.78 -24.53 14.40
N THR A 149 11.26 -23.33 14.71
CA THR A 149 11.25 -22.78 16.06
C THR A 149 9.84 -22.69 16.66
N VAL A 150 8.86 -22.19 15.91
CA VAL A 150 7.47 -22.10 16.40
C VAL A 150 6.81 -23.47 16.53
N THR A 151 7.27 -24.45 15.75
CA THR A 151 6.82 -25.85 15.87
C THR A 151 7.36 -26.49 17.15
N ASP A 152 8.64 -26.29 17.44
CA ASP A 152 9.31 -26.80 18.66
C ASP A 152 8.72 -26.18 19.93
N PHE A 153 8.30 -24.90 19.87
CA PHE A 153 7.58 -24.24 20.96
C PHE A 153 6.10 -24.68 21.10
N GLY A 154 5.59 -25.50 20.20
CA GLY A 154 4.20 -25.94 20.21
C GLY A 154 3.20 -24.83 19.84
N TRP A 155 3.64 -23.76 19.17
CA TRP A 155 2.80 -22.62 18.84
C TRP A 155 2.02 -22.77 17.53
N ARG A 156 2.16 -23.90 16.83
CA ARG A 156 1.39 -24.18 15.61
C ARG A 156 -0.11 -24.07 15.86
N ASN A 157 -0.81 -23.46 14.93
CA ASN A 157 -2.26 -23.22 14.98
C ASN A 157 -2.73 -22.42 16.21
N THR A 158 -1.89 -21.54 16.75
CA THR A 158 -2.25 -20.59 17.81
C THR A 158 -2.11 -19.17 17.35
N TYR A 159 -2.82 -18.23 18.00
CA TYR A 159 -2.64 -16.81 17.73
C TYR A 159 -1.25 -16.30 18.13
N THR A 160 -0.60 -16.99 19.06
CA THR A 160 0.75 -16.61 19.53
C THR A 160 1.76 -16.53 18.39
N VAL A 161 1.73 -17.49 17.45
CA VAL A 161 2.64 -17.48 16.30
C VAL A 161 2.41 -16.33 15.33
N LEU A 162 1.20 -15.77 15.31
CA LEU A 162 0.86 -14.64 14.47
C LEU A 162 1.14 -13.28 15.12
N ILE A 163 1.33 -13.25 16.44
CA ILE A 163 1.47 -12.02 17.22
C ILE A 163 2.92 -11.80 17.67
N VAL A 164 3.59 -12.84 18.19
CA VAL A 164 4.89 -12.68 18.87
C VAL A 164 6.07 -12.44 17.91
N PRO A 165 6.16 -13.07 16.72
CA PRO A 165 7.29 -12.86 15.81
C PRO A 165 7.27 -11.51 15.06
N PHE A 166 6.21 -10.70 15.17
CA PHE A 166 6.02 -9.45 14.44
C PHE A 166 6.04 -8.20 15.39
#